data_70344fd1ee30e1364a3eb7831c27c57f
#
_entry.id   70344fd1ee30e1364a3eb7831c27c57f
#
_cell.length_a   1.000
_cell.length_b   1.000
_cell.length_c   1.000
_cell.angle_alpha   90.00
_cell.angle_beta   90.00
_cell.angle_gamma   90.00
#
_symmetry.space_group_name_H-M   'P 1'
#
loop_
_entity.id
_entity.type
_entity.pdbx_description
1 polymer ?
#
loop_
_entity_poly.entity_id
_entity_poly.type
_entity_poly.pdbx_seq_one_letter_code
_entity_poly.pdbx_strand_id
1 'polypeptide(L)'
;MRMGVAADATRRTSVFIVGGGPVGLAMGLLLDRFGIDAVIVEKAPTTTDHPKSRGCWVRTMEIFRQWGIEQAIRDRGLQDKSDMFVQVESIAGREISRSRPEPNLGQTPAWKSLVAQDAVEEEIYKVIEHSNLVQVHFSTEFVGFEEVEDGVICEIRSVDTGRTEHWHAKYLLACDGAGSRTRRSADIEMEGPSTLSVILNEYWRGDLSHLPLAREAAGYMVYSRQPGVPPRASILNTNGKDRWLSLIQIGWEKDERPRPWTDAETIEIIRAHTGVPDLDVTLLNRSIWRMSRQVAANFRKQRVFLVGDAAHRFPPTGGFGLNSGVQDAHNLAWKLVYVLRGMASEKLLDSYDVERRPVAQSNADFSYGNMIRFRRIDDAVRSGNEDRIQFWVNDLDNHLHSIGQALGFSYEQGAVIPDGTPRGGHLTRVYAPTDRPGGRFPHMWLDMARKHSTLDWFDKDFTVVAGPQGDVWLEAGRDVAAKTGMPIQVHKLPNAHPNDGIHMGLRGAVLVRPDGHVAWRMPYVPSDPARELAGALQTVLH
;
A
#
# COMPACT_ATOMS: atom_id res chain seq x y z
N MET A 1 3.38 29.88 20.10
CA MET A 1 3.84 29.86 21.50
C MET A 1 5.05 28.95 21.52
N ARG A 2 6.28 29.47 21.70
CA ARG A 2 7.49 28.65 21.71
C ARG A 2 7.43 27.71 22.92
N MET A 3 7.54 26.41 22.70
CA MET A 3 7.64 25.42 23.77
C MET A 3 9.02 25.60 24.44
N GLY A 4 9.02 26.17 25.64
CA GLY A 4 10.23 26.28 26.46
C GLY A 4 10.54 24.95 27.13
N VAL A 5 11.13 24.00 26.39
CA VAL A 5 11.51 22.68 26.90
C VAL A 5 12.90 22.76 27.49
N ALA A 6 13.04 22.36 28.77
CA ALA A 6 14.35 22.17 29.37
C ALA A 6 15.09 21.03 28.65
N ALA A 7 16.30 21.30 28.14
CA ALA A 7 17.08 20.39 27.31
C ALA A 7 17.43 19.03 27.96
N ASP A 8 17.22 18.91 29.26
CA ASP A 8 17.68 17.76 30.07
C ASP A 8 16.71 16.56 30.12
N ALA A 9 15.51 16.65 29.54
CA ALA A 9 14.48 15.60 29.58
C ALA A 9 14.05 15.09 28.21
N THR A 10 14.73 15.49 27.13
CA THR A 10 14.36 15.13 25.76
C THR A 10 15.06 13.83 25.35
N ARG A 11 14.28 12.76 25.09
CA ARG A 11 14.77 11.51 24.52
C ARG A 11 15.16 11.71 23.06
N ARG A 12 15.97 10.79 22.51
CA ARG A 12 16.45 10.88 21.12
C ARG A 12 16.15 9.62 20.33
N THR A 13 15.87 9.81 19.05
CA THR A 13 15.74 8.74 18.05
C THR A 13 16.12 9.27 16.67
N SER A 14 16.50 8.40 15.75
CA SER A 14 16.77 8.78 14.36
C SER A 14 15.48 9.13 13.62
N VAL A 15 14.42 8.34 13.79
CA VAL A 15 13.14 8.51 13.10
C VAL A 15 11.98 8.42 14.09
N PHE A 16 11.07 9.40 14.03
CA PHE A 16 9.85 9.40 14.82
C PHE A 16 8.65 9.16 13.91
N ILE A 17 7.82 8.15 14.24
CA ILE A 17 6.69 7.70 13.43
C ILE A 17 5.41 7.94 14.22
N VAL A 18 4.46 8.68 13.65
CA VAL A 18 3.16 8.93 14.23
C VAL A 18 2.13 8.02 13.58
N GLY A 19 1.54 7.13 14.36
CA GLY A 19 0.57 6.13 13.94
C GLY A 19 1.15 4.72 13.85
N GLY A 20 0.59 3.80 14.64
CA GLY A 20 0.91 2.36 14.69
C GLY A 20 -0.01 1.49 13.83
N GLY A 21 -0.63 2.07 12.79
CA GLY A 21 -1.36 1.30 11.77
C GLY A 21 -0.41 0.57 10.80
N PRO A 22 -0.94 -0.09 9.76
CA PRO A 22 -0.15 -1.00 8.91
C PRO A 22 1.03 -0.31 8.22
N VAL A 23 0.92 0.99 7.93
CA VAL A 23 1.97 1.77 7.26
C VAL A 23 3.08 2.18 8.22
N GLY A 24 2.72 2.61 9.45
CA GLY A 24 3.72 2.94 10.47
C GLY A 24 4.48 1.71 10.95
N LEU A 25 3.78 0.58 11.16
CA LEU A 25 4.41 -0.70 11.49
C LEU A 25 5.32 -1.19 10.35
N ALA A 26 4.89 -1.07 9.08
CA ALA A 26 5.71 -1.40 7.92
C ALA A 26 6.97 -0.53 7.84
N MET A 27 6.86 0.76 8.13
CA MET A 27 8.02 1.65 8.20
C MET A 27 8.96 1.25 9.35
N GLY A 28 8.43 0.95 10.53
CA GLY A 28 9.22 0.45 11.65
C GLY A 28 9.97 -0.84 11.31
N LEU A 29 9.28 -1.82 10.69
CA LEU A 29 9.89 -3.06 10.24
C LEU A 29 11.03 -2.80 9.24
N LEU A 30 10.85 -1.90 8.30
CA LEU A 30 11.89 -1.55 7.33
C LEU A 30 13.10 -0.90 8.03
N LEU A 31 12.88 0.05 8.93
CA LEU A 31 13.97 0.71 9.67
C LEU A 31 14.73 -0.29 10.54
N ASP A 32 14.03 -1.20 11.23
CA ASP A 32 14.64 -2.30 11.99
C ASP A 32 15.52 -3.18 11.09
N ARG A 33 14.99 -3.63 9.95
CA ARG A 33 15.75 -4.41 8.95
C ARG A 33 17.00 -3.70 8.47
N PHE A 34 16.95 -2.38 8.32
CA PHE A 34 18.09 -1.55 7.95
C PHE A 34 19.01 -1.20 9.13
N GLY A 35 18.66 -1.54 10.36
CA GLY A 35 19.47 -1.24 11.55
C GLY A 35 19.42 0.24 11.96
N ILE A 36 18.29 0.91 11.78
CA ILE A 36 18.02 2.30 12.16
C ILE A 36 17.05 2.32 13.33
N ASP A 37 17.36 3.07 14.35
CA ASP A 37 16.50 3.27 15.51
C ASP A 37 15.29 4.16 15.17
N ALA A 38 14.11 3.76 15.69
CA ALA A 38 12.87 4.50 15.50
C ALA A 38 11.92 4.35 16.68
N VAL A 39 11.03 5.33 16.82
CA VAL A 39 9.93 5.31 17.78
C VAL A 39 8.62 5.45 17.03
N ILE A 40 7.69 4.54 17.29
CA ILE A 40 6.31 4.56 16.78
C ILE A 40 5.40 4.90 17.96
N VAL A 41 4.50 5.88 17.78
CA VAL A 41 3.47 6.19 18.77
C VAL A 41 2.09 5.95 18.19
N GLU A 42 1.24 5.27 18.96
CA GLU A 42 -0.14 4.95 18.59
C GLU A 42 -1.09 5.25 19.77
N LYS A 43 -2.16 6.01 19.50
CA LYS A 43 -3.13 6.38 20.54
C LYS A 43 -4.02 5.22 21.00
N ALA A 44 -4.22 4.22 20.14
CA ALA A 44 -4.94 3.00 20.51
C ALA A 44 -4.12 2.15 21.48
N PRO A 45 -4.76 1.31 22.32
CA PRO A 45 -4.06 0.47 23.29
C PRO A 45 -3.35 -0.74 22.66
N THR A 46 -3.62 -1.04 21.40
CA THR A 46 -3.03 -2.16 20.63
C THR A 46 -3.23 -1.93 19.14
N THR A 47 -2.81 -2.87 18.29
CA THR A 47 -3.15 -2.92 16.87
C THR A 47 -4.67 -2.99 16.67
N THR A 48 -5.14 -2.67 15.45
CA THR A 48 -6.59 -2.61 15.19
C THR A 48 -7.26 -3.98 15.34
N ASP A 49 -8.46 -4.00 15.91
CA ASP A 49 -9.37 -5.14 15.95
C ASP A 49 -10.44 -5.08 14.82
N HIS A 50 -10.40 -4.02 14.01
CA HIS A 50 -11.35 -3.78 12.93
C HIS A 50 -10.70 -4.01 11.56
N PRO A 51 -11.26 -4.91 10.72
CA PRO A 51 -10.73 -5.19 9.38
C PRO A 51 -11.07 -4.06 8.38
N LYS A 52 -10.43 -2.90 8.55
CA LYS A 52 -10.67 -1.68 7.73
C LYS A 52 -10.43 -1.90 6.24
N SER A 53 -9.52 -2.78 5.90
CA SER A 53 -9.15 -3.17 4.54
C SER A 53 -9.10 -4.68 4.45
N ARG A 54 -9.29 -5.22 3.23
CA ARG A 54 -9.21 -6.66 2.99
C ARG A 54 -8.60 -6.94 1.63
N GLY A 55 -7.32 -7.03 1.58
CA GLY A 55 -6.59 -7.44 0.39
C GLY A 55 -5.22 -6.81 0.28
N CYS A 56 -4.24 -7.67 0.11
CA CYS A 56 -2.88 -7.31 -0.27
C CYS A 56 -2.69 -7.62 -1.74
N TRP A 57 -2.47 -6.58 -2.56
CA TRP A 57 -2.22 -6.73 -3.98
C TRP A 57 -0.82 -7.26 -4.28
N VAL A 58 -0.61 -7.67 -5.50
CA VAL A 58 0.61 -8.36 -5.94
C VAL A 58 1.90 -7.65 -5.51
N ARG A 59 2.01 -6.33 -5.69
CA ARG A 59 3.22 -5.58 -5.29
C ARG A 59 3.45 -5.61 -3.79
N THR A 60 2.40 -5.50 -2.99
CA THR A 60 2.49 -5.59 -1.53
C THR A 60 2.91 -6.99 -1.08
N MET A 61 2.40 -8.03 -1.72
CA MET A 61 2.80 -9.41 -1.43
C MET A 61 4.26 -9.68 -1.83
N GLU A 62 4.78 -9.08 -2.90
CA GLU A 62 6.21 -9.13 -3.24
C GLU A 62 7.08 -8.47 -2.17
N ILE A 63 6.63 -7.33 -1.64
CA ILE A 63 7.30 -6.65 -0.53
C ILE A 63 7.26 -7.52 0.74
N PHE A 64 6.13 -8.13 1.05
CA PHE A 64 6.02 -9.07 2.19
C PHE A 64 6.88 -10.32 1.99
N ARG A 65 7.05 -10.81 0.75
CA ARG A 65 8.00 -11.88 0.42
C ARG A 65 9.44 -11.45 0.71
N GLN A 66 9.82 -10.25 0.30
CA GLN A 66 11.14 -9.68 0.60
C GLN A 66 11.37 -9.55 2.11
N TRP A 67 10.32 -9.25 2.89
CA TRP A 67 10.40 -9.17 4.35
C TRP A 67 10.35 -10.54 5.05
N GLY A 68 10.06 -11.62 4.33
CA GLY A 68 9.96 -12.97 4.86
C GLY A 68 8.62 -13.28 5.57
N ILE A 69 7.61 -12.42 5.44
CA ILE A 69 6.31 -12.58 6.10
C ILE A 69 5.19 -13.00 5.14
N GLU A 70 5.48 -13.21 3.86
CA GLU A 70 4.46 -13.55 2.84
C GLU A 70 3.59 -14.74 3.28
N GLN A 71 4.22 -15.83 3.74
CA GLN A 71 3.49 -17.04 4.10
C GLN A 71 2.61 -16.82 5.36
N ALA A 72 3.13 -16.12 6.37
CA ALA A 72 2.34 -15.78 7.57
C ALA A 72 1.10 -14.95 7.21
N ILE A 73 1.22 -13.99 6.30
CA ILE A 73 0.10 -13.20 5.78
C ILE A 73 -0.89 -14.09 5.01
N ARG A 74 -0.40 -15.00 4.15
CA ARG A 74 -1.26 -15.93 3.40
C ARG A 74 -2.05 -16.85 4.31
N ASP A 75 -1.43 -17.37 5.36
CA ASP A 75 -2.07 -18.30 6.31
C ASP A 75 -3.23 -17.64 7.08
N ARG A 76 -3.21 -16.32 7.20
CA ARG A 76 -4.30 -15.52 7.80
C ARG A 76 -5.39 -15.13 6.77
N GLY A 77 -5.13 -15.30 5.50
CA GLY A 77 -6.03 -14.94 4.39
C GLY A 77 -7.08 -16.01 4.09
N LEU A 78 -7.93 -15.68 3.12
CA LEU A 78 -8.96 -16.60 2.60
C LEU A 78 -8.32 -17.60 1.63
N GLN A 79 -7.95 -18.79 2.13
CA GLN A 79 -7.21 -19.81 1.36
C GLN A 79 -8.00 -20.37 0.17
N ASP A 80 -9.28 -20.71 0.38
CA ASP A 80 -10.10 -21.48 -0.56
C ASP A 80 -11.09 -20.60 -1.36
N LYS A 81 -11.04 -19.28 -1.17
CA LYS A 81 -11.95 -18.35 -1.84
C LYS A 81 -11.25 -17.67 -3.01
N SER A 82 -11.87 -17.77 -4.17
CA SER A 82 -11.44 -16.93 -5.30
C SER A 82 -11.63 -15.45 -4.94
N ASP A 83 -10.85 -14.58 -5.56
CA ASP A 83 -11.02 -13.12 -5.48
C ASP A 83 -12.29 -12.62 -6.24
N MET A 84 -13.23 -13.53 -6.44
CA MET A 84 -14.48 -13.27 -7.14
C MET A 84 -15.44 -12.44 -6.28
N PHE A 85 -16.08 -11.47 -6.94
CA PHE A 85 -17.20 -10.73 -6.40
C PHE A 85 -18.48 -11.11 -7.13
N VAL A 86 -19.56 -11.30 -6.36
CA VAL A 86 -20.90 -11.58 -6.92
C VAL A 86 -21.77 -10.34 -6.73
N GLN A 87 -22.42 -9.91 -7.80
CA GLN A 87 -23.44 -8.86 -7.80
C GLN A 87 -24.79 -9.52 -7.50
N VAL A 88 -25.50 -9.07 -6.46
CA VAL A 88 -26.75 -9.68 -6.00
C VAL A 88 -27.78 -8.62 -5.59
N GLU A 89 -29.06 -8.97 -5.62
CA GLU A 89 -30.11 -8.16 -4.96
C GLU A 89 -30.10 -8.34 -3.43
N SER A 90 -29.80 -9.56 -2.98
CA SER A 90 -29.40 -9.94 -1.61
C SER A 90 -28.60 -11.23 -1.69
N ILE A 91 -27.87 -11.64 -0.65
CA ILE A 91 -27.04 -12.86 -0.70
C ILE A 91 -27.89 -14.12 -0.89
N ALA A 92 -29.08 -14.17 -0.30
CA ALA A 92 -30.03 -15.26 -0.48
C ALA A 92 -30.94 -15.06 -1.72
N GLY A 93 -30.86 -13.90 -2.37
CA GLY A 93 -31.73 -13.52 -3.47
C GLY A 93 -31.14 -13.76 -4.86
N ARG A 94 -31.63 -12.97 -5.83
CA ARG A 94 -31.23 -13.09 -7.23
C ARG A 94 -29.78 -12.67 -7.44
N GLU A 95 -29.01 -13.55 -8.06
CA GLU A 95 -27.71 -13.17 -8.63
C GLU A 95 -27.93 -12.33 -9.90
N ILE A 96 -27.27 -11.17 -9.94
CA ILE A 96 -27.30 -10.28 -11.10
C ILE A 96 -26.16 -10.65 -12.05
N SER A 97 -24.97 -10.87 -11.48
CA SER A 97 -23.78 -11.24 -12.23
C SER A 97 -22.65 -11.65 -11.28
N ARG A 98 -21.57 -12.19 -11.85
CA ARG A 98 -20.35 -12.46 -11.12
C ARG A 98 -19.11 -12.05 -11.92
N SER A 99 -18.09 -11.58 -11.23
CA SER A 99 -16.80 -11.29 -11.85
C SER A 99 -16.06 -12.57 -12.17
N ARG A 100 -15.11 -12.47 -13.09
CA ARG A 100 -14.13 -13.54 -13.34
C ARG A 100 -12.92 -13.32 -12.46
N PRO A 101 -12.28 -14.39 -11.93
CA PRO A 101 -10.99 -14.26 -11.26
C PRO A 101 -9.93 -13.66 -12.20
N GLU A 102 -9.08 -12.80 -11.68
CA GLU A 102 -7.95 -12.28 -12.44
C GLU A 102 -6.95 -13.39 -12.73
N PRO A 103 -6.55 -13.60 -14.00
CA PRO A 103 -5.63 -14.68 -14.35
C PRO A 103 -4.21 -14.38 -13.84
N ASN A 104 -3.61 -15.35 -13.15
CA ASN A 104 -2.20 -15.29 -12.79
C ASN A 104 -1.35 -15.79 -13.97
N LEU A 105 -0.73 -14.87 -14.70
CA LEU A 105 0.10 -15.15 -15.88
C LEU A 105 1.58 -15.37 -15.54
N GLY A 106 1.92 -15.57 -14.26
CA GLY A 106 3.31 -15.81 -13.84
C GLY A 106 4.21 -14.57 -13.86
N GLN A 107 3.62 -13.37 -13.78
CA GLN A 107 4.36 -12.10 -13.83
C GLN A 107 4.89 -11.67 -12.45
N THR A 108 4.64 -12.45 -11.43
CA THR A 108 5.03 -12.21 -10.04
C THR A 108 5.28 -13.54 -9.32
N PRO A 109 6.24 -13.61 -8.38
CA PRO A 109 6.42 -14.76 -7.51
C PRO A 109 5.41 -14.81 -6.36
N ALA A 110 4.69 -13.69 -6.10
CA ALA A 110 3.83 -13.50 -4.95
C ALA A 110 2.46 -12.96 -5.40
N TRP A 111 1.51 -13.87 -5.63
CA TRP A 111 0.14 -13.49 -6.03
C TRP A 111 -0.59 -12.77 -4.88
N LYS A 112 -1.59 -11.95 -5.23
CA LYS A 112 -2.43 -11.23 -4.26
C LYS A 112 -3.05 -12.17 -3.22
N SER A 113 -3.35 -11.64 -2.03
CA SER A 113 -3.99 -12.38 -0.94
C SER A 113 -5.13 -11.57 -0.35
N LEU A 114 -6.26 -12.22 -0.11
CA LEU A 114 -7.41 -11.63 0.58
C LEU A 114 -7.26 -11.83 2.08
N VAL A 115 -6.67 -10.87 2.73
CA VAL A 115 -6.39 -10.87 4.16
C VAL A 115 -6.87 -9.57 4.78
N ALA A 116 -7.44 -9.64 5.97
CA ALA A 116 -7.95 -8.49 6.69
C ALA A 116 -6.80 -7.66 7.29
N GLN A 117 -6.98 -6.33 7.39
CA GLN A 117 -5.93 -5.40 7.84
C GLN A 117 -5.45 -5.70 9.27
N ASP A 118 -6.35 -6.08 10.18
CA ASP A 118 -6.01 -6.47 11.55
C ASP A 118 -4.99 -7.62 11.59
N ALA A 119 -5.16 -8.62 10.73
CA ALA A 119 -4.20 -9.71 10.59
C ALA A 119 -2.85 -9.24 10.00
N VAL A 120 -2.88 -8.33 9.04
CA VAL A 120 -1.64 -7.74 8.47
C VAL A 120 -0.87 -6.95 9.53
N GLU A 121 -1.54 -6.11 10.31
CA GLU A 121 -0.92 -5.34 11.39
C GLU A 121 -0.30 -6.27 12.45
N GLU A 122 -1.03 -7.31 12.85
CA GLU A 122 -0.55 -8.29 13.84
C GLU A 122 0.72 -9.01 13.35
N GLU A 123 0.73 -9.49 12.09
CA GLU A 123 1.90 -10.19 11.54
C GLU A 123 3.13 -9.28 11.39
N ILE A 124 2.95 -8.01 11.00
CA ILE A 124 4.05 -7.04 10.96
C ILE A 124 4.53 -6.74 12.38
N TYR A 125 3.61 -6.53 13.34
CA TYR A 125 3.96 -6.20 14.72
C TYR A 125 4.76 -7.32 15.40
N LYS A 126 4.41 -8.59 15.20
CA LYS A 126 5.16 -9.75 15.70
C LYS A 126 6.64 -9.75 15.31
N VAL A 127 6.98 -9.17 14.17
CA VAL A 127 8.39 -9.07 13.73
C VAL A 127 9.16 -8.03 14.53
N ILE A 128 8.51 -6.92 14.90
CA ILE A 128 9.18 -5.78 15.53
C ILE A 128 8.95 -5.66 17.05
N GLU A 129 8.01 -6.42 17.63
CA GLU A 129 7.68 -6.32 19.05
C GLU A 129 8.86 -6.62 19.99
N HIS A 130 9.84 -7.38 19.52
CA HIS A 130 11.06 -7.72 20.25
C HIS A 130 12.32 -7.00 19.71
N SER A 131 12.14 -6.00 18.83
CA SER A 131 13.25 -5.21 18.29
C SER A 131 13.95 -4.42 19.40
N ASN A 132 15.27 -4.38 19.35
CA ASN A 132 16.09 -3.49 20.20
C ASN A 132 16.24 -2.09 19.60
N LEU A 133 15.83 -1.88 18.37
CA LEU A 133 15.98 -0.63 17.61
C LEU A 133 14.66 0.13 17.46
N VAL A 134 13.55 -0.58 17.31
CA VAL A 134 12.24 0.03 17.08
C VAL A 134 11.36 -0.15 18.33
N GLN A 135 10.92 0.97 18.90
CA GLN A 135 10.03 0.99 20.06
C GLN A 135 8.62 1.37 19.61
N VAL A 136 7.62 0.58 20.01
CA VAL A 136 6.21 0.88 19.74
C VAL A 136 5.54 1.27 21.07
N HIS A 137 5.04 2.50 21.15
CA HIS A 137 4.32 3.04 22.29
C HIS A 137 2.84 3.14 21.97
N PHE A 138 2.07 2.14 22.41
CA PHE A 138 0.62 2.18 22.40
C PHE A 138 0.09 3.09 23.52
N SER A 139 -1.21 3.38 23.53
CA SER A 139 -1.86 4.34 24.45
C SER A 139 -1.12 5.68 24.52
N THR A 140 -0.55 6.12 23.39
CA THR A 140 0.31 7.31 23.33
C THR A 140 -0.12 8.21 22.18
N GLU A 141 -0.66 9.39 22.56
CA GLU A 141 -1.13 10.40 21.61
C GLU A 141 0.02 11.31 21.19
N PHE A 142 0.20 11.51 19.89
CA PHE A 142 1.02 12.59 19.35
C PHE A 142 0.28 13.94 19.51
N VAL A 143 0.93 14.90 20.18
CA VAL A 143 0.36 16.22 20.46
C VAL A 143 0.74 17.22 19.38
N GLY A 144 2.04 17.27 19.02
CA GLY A 144 2.55 18.21 18.03
C GLY A 144 4.07 18.09 17.87
N PHE A 145 4.63 18.96 17.03
CA PHE A 145 6.07 19.04 16.83
C PHE A 145 6.53 20.47 16.62
N GLU A 146 7.82 20.71 16.84
CA GLU A 146 8.54 21.92 16.47
C GLU A 146 9.79 21.54 15.70
N GLU A 147 10.04 22.19 14.54
CA GLU A 147 11.28 22.01 13.79
C GLU A 147 12.42 22.79 14.44
N VAL A 148 13.57 22.13 14.56
CA VAL A 148 14.81 22.72 15.10
C VAL A 148 15.93 22.55 14.06
N GLU A 149 17.06 23.19 14.28
CA GLU A 149 18.18 23.21 13.32
C GLU A 149 18.63 21.81 12.89
N ASP A 150 18.73 20.87 13.83
CA ASP A 150 19.27 19.53 13.60
C ASP A 150 18.20 18.42 13.59
N GLY A 151 16.89 18.75 13.62
CA GLY A 151 15.83 17.75 13.68
C GLY A 151 14.43 18.32 13.92
N VAL A 152 13.62 17.52 14.59
CA VAL A 152 12.28 17.87 15.07
C VAL A 152 12.14 17.48 16.55
N ILE A 153 11.46 18.29 17.34
CA ILE A 153 11.06 17.95 18.70
C ILE A 153 9.58 17.58 18.66
N CYS A 154 9.28 16.34 18.99
CA CYS A 154 7.93 15.78 19.03
C CYS A 154 7.42 15.73 20.47
N GLU A 155 6.23 16.25 20.70
CA GLU A 155 5.52 16.13 21.97
C GLU A 155 4.50 14.99 21.90
N ILE A 156 4.54 14.12 22.90
CA ILE A 156 3.61 13.01 23.06
C ILE A 156 2.97 13.04 24.45
N ARG A 157 1.80 12.42 24.56
CA ARG A 157 1.07 12.33 25.81
C ARG A 157 0.54 10.90 26.01
N SER A 158 0.83 10.31 27.14
CA SER A 158 0.20 9.06 27.57
C SER A 158 -1.31 9.25 27.69
N VAL A 159 -2.09 8.39 27.04
CA VAL A 159 -3.56 8.40 27.12
C VAL A 159 -4.02 8.04 28.54
N ASP A 160 -3.33 7.08 29.18
CA ASP A 160 -3.73 6.53 30.46
C ASP A 160 -3.39 7.45 31.64
N THR A 161 -2.22 8.11 31.59
CA THR A 161 -1.72 8.92 32.70
C THR A 161 -1.77 10.42 32.47
N GLY A 162 -1.95 10.86 31.22
CA GLY A 162 -1.86 12.28 30.81
C GLY A 162 -0.44 12.86 30.84
N ARG A 163 0.58 12.06 31.18
CA ARG A 163 1.97 12.51 31.24
C ARG A 163 2.49 12.86 29.84
N THR A 164 3.15 14.01 29.74
CA THR A 164 3.78 14.50 28.50
C THR A 164 5.26 14.16 28.50
N GLU A 165 5.77 13.76 27.32
CA GLU A 165 7.18 13.51 27.06
C GLU A 165 7.59 14.17 25.74
N HIS A 166 8.89 14.45 25.58
CA HIS A 166 9.46 15.05 24.39
C HIS A 166 10.54 14.15 23.77
N TRP A 167 10.52 14.09 22.45
CA TRP A 167 11.47 13.32 21.66
C TRP A 167 12.10 14.21 20.58
N HIS A 168 13.43 14.16 20.50
CA HIS A 168 14.18 14.76 19.40
C HIS A 168 14.45 13.69 18.35
N ALA A 169 14.06 13.92 17.09
CA ALA A 169 14.31 13.03 15.97
C ALA A 169 14.93 13.76 14.77
N LYS A 170 15.66 13.05 13.93
CA LYS A 170 16.15 13.62 12.66
C LYS A 170 15.02 13.85 11.67
N TYR A 171 14.06 12.91 11.62
CA TYR A 171 12.91 12.95 10.71
C TYR A 171 11.61 12.53 11.42
N LEU A 172 10.50 13.14 11.01
CA LEU A 172 9.15 12.86 11.46
C LEU A 172 8.32 12.27 10.32
N LEU A 173 7.76 11.08 10.52
CA LEU A 173 6.92 10.39 9.56
C LEU A 173 5.46 10.39 10.00
N ALA A 174 4.60 11.02 9.24
CA ALA A 174 3.17 11.04 9.44
C ALA A 174 2.52 9.79 8.84
N CYS A 175 2.31 8.77 9.66
CA CYS A 175 1.54 7.57 9.36
C CYS A 175 0.19 7.57 10.10
N ASP A 176 -0.27 8.75 10.56
CA ASP A 176 -1.42 8.99 11.43
C ASP A 176 -2.78 9.04 10.69
N GLY A 177 -2.79 8.50 9.48
CA GLY A 177 -3.99 8.20 8.73
C GLY A 177 -4.74 9.41 8.18
N ALA A 178 -5.97 9.19 7.76
CA ALA A 178 -6.78 10.18 7.05
C ALA A 178 -7.00 11.48 7.85
N GLY A 179 -7.10 11.36 9.17
CA GLY A 179 -7.22 12.51 10.08
C GLY A 179 -5.90 13.17 10.46
N SER A 180 -4.80 12.93 9.76
CA SER A 180 -3.43 13.32 10.13
C SER A 180 -3.33 14.69 10.78
N ARG A 181 -2.98 14.70 12.06
CA ARG A 181 -2.65 15.92 12.81
C ARG A 181 -1.29 16.44 12.34
N THR A 182 -0.35 15.55 12.13
CA THR A 182 1.01 15.87 11.65
C THR A 182 0.98 16.65 10.35
N ARG A 183 0.19 16.19 9.34
CA ARG A 183 0.03 16.91 8.08
C ARG A 183 -0.51 18.33 8.28
N ARG A 184 -1.57 18.47 9.10
CA ARG A 184 -2.16 19.80 9.38
C ARG A 184 -1.18 20.73 10.11
N SER A 185 -0.42 20.18 11.08
CA SER A 185 0.60 20.96 11.78
C SER A 185 1.77 21.36 10.89
N ALA A 186 2.02 20.58 9.83
CA ALA A 186 3.00 20.92 8.79
C ALA A 186 2.43 21.86 7.70
N ASP A 187 1.19 22.34 7.81
CA ASP A 187 0.50 23.17 6.81
C ASP A 187 0.58 22.57 5.40
N ILE A 188 0.34 21.27 5.26
CA ILE A 188 0.23 20.59 3.97
C ILE A 188 -1.24 20.36 3.67
N GLU A 189 -1.70 20.93 2.57
CA GLU A 189 -3.09 20.81 2.13
C GLU A 189 -3.35 19.49 1.38
N MET A 190 -4.63 19.08 1.36
CA MET A 190 -5.13 17.98 0.55
C MET A 190 -5.87 18.52 -0.67
N GLU A 191 -5.49 18.05 -1.84
CA GLU A 191 -6.12 18.40 -3.11
C GLU A 191 -7.18 17.36 -3.51
N GLY A 192 -8.32 17.83 -4.02
CA GLY A 192 -9.41 16.99 -4.49
C GLY A 192 -10.61 16.89 -3.54
N PRO A 193 -11.68 16.18 -3.94
CA PRO A 193 -12.93 16.08 -3.19
C PRO A 193 -12.76 15.39 -1.83
N SER A 194 -13.12 16.07 -0.77
CA SER A 194 -13.04 15.59 0.61
C SER A 194 -14.17 14.62 1.00
N THR A 195 -15.30 14.67 0.29
CA THR A 195 -16.44 13.78 0.51
C THR A 195 -17.10 13.44 -0.82
N LEU A 196 -17.11 12.17 -1.14
CA LEU A 196 -17.81 11.59 -2.29
C LEU A 196 -19.04 10.81 -1.83
N SER A 197 -18.96 10.22 -0.65
CA SER A 197 -20.02 9.44 -0.04
C SER A 197 -19.76 9.24 1.45
N VAL A 198 -20.79 8.91 2.21
CA VAL A 198 -20.69 8.51 3.62
C VAL A 198 -20.97 7.01 3.72
N ILE A 199 -20.08 6.31 4.40
CA ILE A 199 -20.11 4.86 4.54
C ILE A 199 -20.27 4.49 6.02
N LEU A 200 -21.27 3.69 6.32
CA LEU A 200 -21.37 2.92 7.56
C LEU A 200 -20.61 1.61 7.35
N ASN A 201 -19.56 1.42 8.12
CA ASN A 201 -18.73 0.23 8.08
C ASN A 201 -19.03 -0.59 9.34
N GLU A 202 -19.63 -1.76 9.15
CA GLU A 202 -20.05 -2.63 10.23
C GLU A 202 -19.33 -3.97 10.17
N TYR A 203 -18.62 -4.32 11.24
CA TYR A 203 -18.01 -5.62 11.43
C TYR A 203 -18.92 -6.47 12.31
N TRP A 204 -19.32 -7.64 11.80
CA TRP A 204 -20.31 -8.46 12.46
C TRP A 204 -20.07 -9.96 12.29
N ARG A 205 -20.72 -10.75 13.12
CA ARG A 205 -20.77 -12.21 13.05
C ARG A 205 -22.19 -12.68 12.73
N GLY A 206 -22.29 -13.69 11.87
CA GLY A 206 -23.52 -14.37 11.52
C GLY A 206 -23.24 -15.55 10.61
N ASP A 207 -23.99 -16.64 10.78
CA ASP A 207 -23.82 -17.85 9.99
C ASP A 207 -24.63 -17.77 8.69
N LEU A 208 -23.95 -17.61 7.58
CA LEU A 208 -24.50 -17.68 6.23
C LEU A 208 -24.10 -18.98 5.51
N SER A 209 -23.57 -19.97 6.21
CA SER A 209 -23.05 -21.20 5.60
C SER A 209 -24.11 -22.05 4.91
N HIS A 210 -25.36 -21.87 5.28
CA HIS A 210 -26.51 -22.50 4.64
C HIS A 210 -26.84 -21.93 3.25
N LEU A 211 -26.34 -20.74 2.91
CA LEU A 211 -26.53 -20.12 1.60
C LEU A 211 -25.45 -20.59 0.62
N PRO A 212 -25.83 -21.17 -0.54
CA PRO A 212 -24.84 -21.64 -1.53
C PRO A 212 -23.88 -20.52 -1.95
N LEU A 213 -24.40 -19.36 -2.30
CA LEU A 213 -23.60 -18.20 -2.72
C LEU A 213 -22.59 -17.77 -1.65
N ALA A 214 -22.93 -17.82 -0.35
CA ALA A 214 -22.04 -17.37 0.72
C ALA A 214 -20.75 -18.20 0.84
N ARG A 215 -20.69 -19.37 0.19
CA ARG A 215 -19.51 -20.25 0.14
C ARG A 215 -18.64 -20.02 -1.09
N GLU A 216 -19.17 -19.43 -2.16
CA GLU A 216 -18.53 -19.37 -3.48
C GLU A 216 -17.62 -18.15 -3.67
N ALA A 217 -17.92 -17.04 -3.01
CA ALA A 217 -17.25 -15.78 -3.25
C ALA A 217 -16.63 -15.17 -1.99
N ALA A 218 -15.62 -14.36 -2.21
CA ALA A 218 -14.99 -13.59 -1.17
C ALA A 218 -15.79 -12.34 -0.78
N GLY A 219 -16.66 -11.83 -1.67
CA GLY A 219 -17.45 -10.65 -1.40
C GLY A 219 -18.66 -10.50 -2.32
N TYR A 220 -19.63 -9.76 -1.84
CA TYR A 220 -20.92 -9.52 -2.47
C TYR A 220 -21.15 -8.02 -2.62
N MET A 221 -21.53 -7.60 -3.81
CA MET A 221 -22.02 -6.25 -4.09
C MET A 221 -23.56 -6.34 -4.11
N VAL A 222 -24.17 -5.84 -3.04
CA VAL A 222 -25.63 -5.90 -2.87
C VAL A 222 -26.27 -4.66 -3.45
N TYR A 223 -27.29 -4.83 -4.27
CA TYR A 223 -28.11 -3.80 -4.89
C TYR A 223 -29.57 -4.00 -4.48
N SER A 224 -29.93 -3.51 -3.29
CA SER A 224 -31.29 -3.68 -2.74
C SER A 224 -32.30 -2.78 -3.45
N ARG A 225 -33.49 -3.34 -3.75
CA ARG A 225 -34.66 -2.61 -4.22
C ARG A 225 -35.72 -2.41 -3.12
N GLN A 226 -35.43 -2.84 -1.90
CA GLN A 226 -36.36 -2.75 -0.80
C GLN A 226 -36.51 -1.29 -0.32
N PRO A 227 -37.76 -0.77 -0.19
CA PRO A 227 -37.98 0.56 0.36
C PRO A 227 -37.43 0.68 1.78
N GLY A 228 -36.77 1.80 2.08
CA GLY A 228 -36.21 2.07 3.42
C GLY A 228 -34.85 1.39 3.70
N VAL A 229 -34.37 0.51 2.83
CA VAL A 229 -33.06 -0.13 2.93
C VAL A 229 -32.06 0.67 2.08
N PRO A 230 -30.83 0.93 2.58
CA PRO A 230 -29.78 1.51 1.76
C PRO A 230 -29.59 0.70 0.47
N PRO A 231 -29.61 1.36 -0.70
CA PRO A 231 -29.72 0.63 -1.97
C PRO A 231 -28.45 -0.15 -2.32
N ARG A 232 -27.32 0.15 -1.68
CA ARG A 232 -26.05 -0.48 -1.98
C ARG A 232 -25.23 -0.78 -0.74
N ALA A 233 -24.70 -2.01 -0.70
CA ALA A 233 -23.69 -2.42 0.26
C ALA A 233 -22.64 -3.33 -0.41
N SER A 234 -21.43 -3.35 0.15
CA SER A 234 -20.46 -4.41 -0.09
C SER A 234 -20.39 -5.27 1.16
N ILE A 235 -20.62 -6.56 1.05
CA ILE A 235 -20.53 -7.52 2.17
C ILE A 235 -19.35 -8.44 1.88
N LEU A 236 -18.34 -8.40 2.74
CA LEU A 236 -17.07 -9.05 2.56
C LEU A 236 -16.85 -10.11 3.64
N ASN A 237 -16.53 -11.34 3.26
CA ASN A 237 -16.09 -12.35 4.21
C ASN A 237 -14.66 -12.05 4.67
N THR A 238 -14.38 -12.08 5.97
CA THR A 238 -13.06 -11.74 6.52
C THR A 238 -12.28 -12.95 7.02
N ASN A 239 -12.95 -14.03 7.43
CA ASN A 239 -12.31 -15.22 8.00
C ASN A 239 -12.66 -16.54 7.29
N GLY A 240 -13.39 -16.48 6.18
CA GLY A 240 -13.84 -17.68 5.44
C GLY A 240 -15.00 -18.45 6.12
N LYS A 241 -15.50 -17.96 7.26
CA LYS A 241 -16.52 -18.65 8.07
C LYS A 241 -17.72 -17.75 8.34
N ASP A 242 -17.71 -17.06 9.44
CA ASP A 242 -18.85 -16.38 10.05
C ASP A 242 -18.65 -14.89 10.31
N ARG A 243 -17.49 -14.33 9.97
CA ARG A 243 -17.17 -12.90 10.17
C ARG A 243 -17.26 -12.12 8.89
N TRP A 244 -17.98 -11.02 8.94
CA TRP A 244 -18.34 -10.21 7.79
C TRP A 244 -18.09 -8.73 8.02
N LEU A 245 -17.68 -8.05 6.97
CA LEU A 245 -17.53 -6.61 6.93
C LEU A 245 -18.54 -6.05 5.92
N SER A 246 -19.46 -5.21 6.39
CA SER A 246 -20.42 -4.52 5.53
C SER A 246 -20.03 -3.07 5.35
N LEU A 247 -19.83 -2.63 4.11
CA LEU A 247 -19.67 -1.23 3.75
C LEU A 247 -20.99 -0.75 3.14
N ILE A 248 -21.80 -0.09 3.95
CA ILE A 248 -23.16 0.35 3.58
C ILE A 248 -23.12 1.83 3.25
N GLN A 249 -23.54 2.18 2.05
CA GLN A 249 -23.62 3.58 1.65
C GLN A 249 -24.85 4.24 2.25
N ILE A 250 -24.65 5.25 3.11
CA ILE A 250 -25.69 5.93 3.87
C ILE A 250 -25.91 7.41 3.48
N GLY A 251 -25.10 7.96 2.59
CA GLY A 251 -25.26 9.33 2.10
C GLY A 251 -24.25 9.70 1.01
N TRP A 252 -24.60 10.77 0.27
CA TRP A 252 -23.78 11.31 -0.83
C TRP A 252 -23.29 12.75 -0.56
N GLU A 253 -23.91 13.49 0.37
CA GLU A 253 -23.71 14.92 0.48
C GLU A 253 -22.66 15.33 1.54
N LYS A 254 -22.00 16.47 1.27
CA LYS A 254 -20.87 16.98 2.03
C LYS A 254 -21.20 17.37 3.48
N ASP A 255 -22.41 17.80 3.75
CA ASP A 255 -22.74 18.56 4.97
C ASP A 255 -23.65 17.83 5.94
N GLU A 256 -24.22 16.70 5.55
CA GLU A 256 -24.99 15.90 6.48
C GLU A 256 -24.06 15.22 7.49
N ARG A 257 -24.19 15.59 8.76
CA ARG A 257 -23.70 14.74 9.83
C ARG A 257 -24.52 13.45 9.77
N PRO A 258 -23.88 12.28 9.55
CA PRO A 258 -24.64 11.04 9.56
C PRO A 258 -25.36 10.94 10.90
N ARG A 259 -26.66 10.72 10.86
CA ARG A 259 -27.43 10.44 12.08
C ARG A 259 -26.82 9.21 12.79
N PRO A 260 -26.93 9.13 14.10
CA PRO A 260 -26.58 7.90 14.78
C PRO A 260 -27.46 6.74 14.28
N TRP A 261 -26.84 5.63 13.98
CA TRP A 261 -27.50 4.38 13.65
C TRP A 261 -27.55 3.51 14.89
N THR A 262 -28.73 3.03 15.25
CA THR A 262 -28.90 2.08 16.36
C THR A 262 -28.47 0.68 15.92
N ASP A 263 -28.17 -0.17 16.88
CA ASP A 263 -27.82 -1.57 16.59
C ASP A 263 -28.99 -2.30 15.94
N ALA A 264 -30.21 -2.06 16.42
CA ALA A 264 -31.41 -2.65 15.82
C ALA A 264 -31.58 -2.27 14.35
N GLU A 265 -31.44 -0.98 13.98
CA GLU A 265 -31.51 -0.53 12.59
C GLU A 265 -30.43 -1.19 11.73
N THR A 266 -29.22 -1.32 12.26
CA THR A 266 -28.11 -1.93 11.53
C THR A 266 -28.33 -3.42 11.30
N ILE A 267 -28.83 -4.14 12.31
CA ILE A 267 -29.20 -5.57 12.19
C ILE A 267 -30.26 -5.77 11.12
N GLU A 268 -31.31 -4.94 11.10
CA GLU A 268 -32.35 -5.01 10.09
C GLU A 268 -31.81 -4.76 8.67
N ILE A 269 -30.88 -3.82 8.51
CA ILE A 269 -30.21 -3.58 7.22
C ILE A 269 -29.36 -4.79 6.80
N ILE A 270 -28.63 -5.40 7.72
CA ILE A 270 -27.82 -6.60 7.44
C ILE A 270 -28.75 -7.76 7.03
N ARG A 271 -29.85 -7.98 7.74
CA ARG A 271 -30.87 -8.97 7.39
C ARG A 271 -31.46 -8.73 6.00
N ALA A 272 -31.81 -7.49 5.68
CA ALA A 272 -32.31 -7.12 4.37
C ALA A 272 -31.30 -7.35 3.24
N HIS A 273 -30.02 -6.97 3.46
CA HIS A 273 -28.97 -7.17 2.47
C HIS A 273 -28.54 -8.63 2.32
N THR A 274 -28.61 -9.43 3.38
CA THR A 274 -28.36 -10.87 3.30
C THR A 274 -29.55 -11.62 2.71
N GLY A 275 -30.77 -11.10 2.87
CA GLY A 275 -32.01 -11.76 2.49
C GLY A 275 -32.42 -12.87 3.47
N VAL A 276 -31.91 -12.82 4.72
CA VAL A 276 -32.22 -13.78 5.80
C VAL A 276 -32.85 -13.02 6.97
N PRO A 277 -34.19 -12.96 7.04
CA PRO A 277 -34.91 -12.11 8.00
C PRO A 277 -34.66 -12.43 9.47
N ASP A 278 -34.36 -13.68 9.77
CA ASP A 278 -34.14 -14.22 11.12
C ASP A 278 -32.65 -14.48 11.43
N LEU A 279 -31.74 -13.93 10.61
CA LEU A 279 -30.31 -14.08 10.83
C LEU A 279 -29.91 -13.61 12.24
N ASP A 280 -29.26 -14.48 12.98
CA ASP A 280 -28.61 -14.11 14.26
C ASP A 280 -27.36 -13.29 13.95
N VAL A 281 -27.40 -12.00 14.31
CA VAL A 281 -26.34 -11.03 14.01
C VAL A 281 -25.75 -10.53 15.33
N THR A 282 -24.44 -10.75 15.53
CA THR A 282 -23.67 -10.11 16.59
C THR A 282 -22.83 -9.00 15.98
N LEU A 283 -23.10 -7.74 16.36
CA LEU A 283 -22.27 -6.60 15.97
C LEU A 283 -20.97 -6.62 16.78
N LEU A 284 -19.84 -6.52 16.13
CA LEU A 284 -18.52 -6.57 16.74
C LEU A 284 -17.88 -5.18 16.87
N ASN A 285 -17.91 -4.39 15.79
CA ASN A 285 -17.34 -3.05 15.75
C ASN A 285 -17.99 -2.22 14.65
N ARG A 286 -18.10 -0.90 14.85
CA ARG A 286 -18.71 0.05 13.92
C ARG A 286 -17.84 1.25 13.67
N SER A 287 -17.77 1.71 12.43
CA SER A 287 -17.21 3.00 12.10
C SER A 287 -18.02 3.70 11.00
N ILE A 288 -18.09 5.04 11.07
CA ILE A 288 -18.66 5.86 10.01
C ILE A 288 -17.55 6.74 9.47
N TRP A 289 -17.36 6.72 8.16
CA TRP A 289 -16.31 7.50 7.53
C TRP A 289 -16.74 8.10 6.19
N ARG A 290 -16.00 9.12 5.76
CA ARG A 290 -16.25 9.80 4.50
C ARG A 290 -15.31 9.26 3.44
N MET A 291 -15.88 8.73 2.36
CA MET A 291 -15.13 8.37 1.17
C MET A 291 -14.65 9.64 0.50
N SER A 292 -13.37 9.71 0.18
CA SER A 292 -12.74 10.87 -0.46
C SER A 292 -11.85 10.44 -1.63
N ARG A 293 -11.48 11.41 -2.48
CA ARG A 293 -10.44 11.29 -3.50
C ARG A 293 -9.51 12.48 -3.32
N GLN A 294 -8.50 12.30 -2.48
CA GLN A 294 -7.59 13.37 -2.12
C GLN A 294 -6.13 12.89 -2.15
N VAL A 295 -5.26 13.76 -2.64
CA VAL A 295 -3.80 13.59 -2.58
C VAL A 295 -3.21 14.86 -1.98
N ALA A 296 -2.22 14.74 -1.12
CA ALA A 296 -1.54 15.89 -0.51
C ALA A 296 -0.77 16.68 -1.58
N ALA A 297 -0.76 18.00 -1.46
CA ALA A 297 -0.03 18.90 -2.36
C ALA A 297 1.47 18.58 -2.39
N ASN A 298 2.01 18.13 -1.26
CA ASN A 298 3.39 17.67 -1.11
C ASN A 298 3.43 16.49 -0.15
N PHE A 299 4.31 15.50 -0.41
CA PHE A 299 4.56 14.37 0.49
C PHE A 299 5.70 14.62 1.46
N ARG A 300 6.45 15.71 1.26
CA ARG A 300 7.55 16.15 2.12
C ARG A 300 7.44 17.65 2.39
N LYS A 301 7.71 18.06 3.62
CA LYS A 301 8.02 19.45 3.98
C LYS A 301 9.18 19.42 4.97
N GLN A 302 10.34 19.88 4.52
CA GLN A 302 11.60 19.84 5.29
C GLN A 302 11.89 18.43 5.85
N ARG A 303 11.78 18.23 7.19
CA ARG A 303 12.04 16.96 7.88
C ARG A 303 10.81 16.10 8.14
N VAL A 304 9.65 16.57 7.67
CA VAL A 304 8.36 15.89 7.85
C VAL A 304 7.95 15.20 6.54
N PHE A 305 7.58 13.93 6.63
CA PHE A 305 7.12 13.12 5.50
C PHE A 305 5.71 12.58 5.75
N LEU A 306 4.87 12.62 4.75
CA LEU A 306 3.53 12.01 4.78
C LEU A 306 3.57 10.65 4.12
N VAL A 307 3.02 9.62 4.78
CA VAL A 307 3.05 8.23 4.29
C VAL A 307 1.65 7.62 4.41
N GLY A 308 1.18 6.95 3.37
CA GLY A 308 -0.14 6.33 3.33
C GLY A 308 -1.29 7.34 3.41
N ASP A 309 -2.33 7.05 4.22
CA ASP A 309 -3.55 7.86 4.29
C ASP A 309 -3.33 9.31 4.78
N ALA A 310 -2.19 9.60 5.39
CA ALA A 310 -1.79 10.98 5.69
C ALA A 310 -1.48 11.77 4.41
N ALA A 311 -0.97 11.10 3.37
CA ALA A 311 -0.61 11.67 2.08
C ALA A 311 -1.71 11.54 1.02
N HIS A 312 -2.53 10.47 1.05
CA HIS A 312 -3.52 10.19 0.01
C HIS A 312 -4.70 9.36 0.53
N ARG A 313 -5.88 9.65 0.00
CA ARG A 313 -7.13 8.97 0.34
C ARG A 313 -7.86 8.60 -0.92
N PHE A 314 -8.19 7.33 -1.05
CA PHE A 314 -8.87 6.80 -2.22
C PHE A 314 -10.24 6.23 -1.87
N PRO A 315 -11.20 6.22 -2.81
CA PRO A 315 -12.34 5.32 -2.70
C PRO A 315 -11.86 3.87 -2.51
N PRO A 316 -12.51 3.05 -1.67
CA PRO A 316 -12.07 1.67 -1.43
C PRO A 316 -12.25 0.75 -2.64
N THR A 317 -12.89 1.25 -3.69
CA THR A 317 -13.19 0.59 -4.96
C THR A 317 -11.96 0.37 -5.85
N GLY A 318 -10.97 -0.29 -5.34
CA GLY A 318 -9.70 -0.62 -5.99
C GLY A 318 -8.77 -1.32 -5.02
N GLY A 319 -9.02 -1.15 -3.71
CA GLY A 319 -8.20 -1.75 -2.65
C GLY A 319 -6.78 -1.19 -2.58
N PHE A 320 -6.54 0.05 -3.05
CA PHE A 320 -5.19 0.62 -3.15
C PHE A 320 -4.71 1.36 -1.90
N GLY A 321 -5.54 1.66 -0.89
CA GLY A 321 -5.15 2.46 0.27
C GLY A 321 -3.96 1.87 1.04
N LEU A 322 -4.15 0.74 1.71
CA LEU A 322 -3.10 0.00 2.43
C LEU A 322 -1.92 -0.32 1.51
N ASN A 323 -2.22 -0.79 0.29
CA ASN A 323 -1.21 -1.21 -0.67
C ASN A 323 -0.29 -0.06 -1.11
N SER A 324 -0.85 1.13 -1.36
CA SER A 324 -0.05 2.33 -1.65
C SER A 324 0.80 2.75 -0.46
N GLY A 325 0.24 2.72 0.75
CA GLY A 325 0.96 3.09 1.97
C GLY A 325 2.16 2.19 2.28
N VAL A 326 2.03 0.88 2.10
CA VAL A 326 3.17 -0.06 2.23
C VAL A 326 4.24 0.23 1.17
N GLN A 327 3.84 0.54 -0.06
CA GLN A 327 4.77 0.91 -1.13
C GLN A 327 5.43 2.26 -0.90
N ASP A 328 4.72 3.23 -0.29
CA ASP A 328 5.30 4.51 0.11
C ASP A 328 6.40 4.29 1.16
N ALA A 329 6.11 3.48 2.19
CA ALA A 329 7.09 3.10 3.20
C ALA A 329 8.31 2.42 2.58
N HIS A 330 8.09 1.48 1.65
CA HIS A 330 9.15 0.76 0.95
C HIS A 330 10.03 1.67 0.07
N ASN A 331 9.44 2.67 -0.58
CA ASN A 331 10.16 3.67 -1.37
C ASN A 331 10.97 4.64 -0.49
N LEU A 332 10.40 5.08 0.64
CA LEU A 332 11.01 6.10 1.49
C LEU A 332 12.11 5.54 2.40
N ALA A 333 11.93 4.33 2.94
CA ALA A 333 12.80 3.79 3.99
C ALA A 333 14.27 3.73 3.57
N TRP A 334 14.60 3.14 2.41
CA TRP A 334 15.97 3.04 1.95
C TRP A 334 16.62 4.42 1.71
N LYS A 335 15.85 5.40 1.24
CA LYS A 335 16.32 6.78 1.02
C LYS A 335 16.70 7.46 2.34
N LEU A 336 15.84 7.34 3.35
CA LEU A 336 16.13 7.82 4.71
C LEU A 336 17.39 7.18 5.27
N VAL A 337 17.53 5.88 5.13
CA VAL A 337 18.68 5.12 5.63
C VAL A 337 19.98 5.57 4.97
N TYR A 338 20.00 5.72 3.66
CA TYR A 338 21.20 6.14 2.93
C TYR A 338 21.61 7.57 3.32
N VAL A 339 20.65 8.48 3.52
CA VAL A 339 20.93 9.83 4.02
C VAL A 339 21.39 9.82 5.47
N LEU A 340 20.73 9.08 6.36
CA LEU A 340 21.12 8.97 7.78
C LEU A 340 22.52 8.40 7.97
N ARG A 341 22.97 7.51 7.08
CA ARG A 341 24.32 6.95 7.06
C ARG A 341 25.34 7.82 6.35
N GLY A 342 24.95 8.97 5.80
CA GLY A 342 25.84 9.84 5.03
C GLY A 342 26.26 9.27 3.66
N MET A 343 25.56 8.26 3.17
CA MET A 343 25.81 7.60 1.88
C MET A 343 25.13 8.33 0.71
N ALA A 344 24.20 9.23 0.99
CA ALA A 344 23.49 10.06 0.02
C ALA A 344 23.26 11.46 0.58
N SER A 345 23.05 12.43 -0.33
CA SER A 345 22.67 13.78 0.06
C SER A 345 21.17 13.85 0.44
N GLU A 346 20.78 14.89 1.20
CA GLU A 346 19.36 15.12 1.54
C GLU A 346 18.46 15.31 0.32
N LYS A 347 19.01 15.65 -0.85
CA LYS A 347 18.28 15.77 -2.11
C LYS A 347 17.64 14.44 -2.54
N LEU A 348 18.24 13.31 -2.18
CA LEU A 348 17.63 12.00 -2.43
C LEU A 348 16.23 11.91 -1.84
N LEU A 349 15.98 12.55 -0.70
CA LEU A 349 14.67 12.52 -0.02
C LEU A 349 13.59 13.31 -0.80
N ASP A 350 13.95 14.28 -1.64
CA ASP A 350 13.00 15.00 -2.49
C ASP A 350 12.42 14.09 -3.58
N SER A 351 13.17 13.04 -3.95
CA SER A 351 12.70 12.04 -4.90
C SER A 351 11.46 11.27 -4.42
N TYR A 352 11.19 11.21 -3.11
CA TYR A 352 10.01 10.56 -2.57
C TYR A 352 8.71 11.19 -3.10
N ASP A 353 8.59 12.51 -3.04
CA ASP A 353 7.41 13.23 -3.51
C ASP A 353 7.20 13.05 -5.02
N VAL A 354 8.24 13.30 -5.80
CA VAL A 354 8.14 13.24 -7.27
C VAL A 354 7.91 11.83 -7.82
N GLU A 355 8.28 10.81 -7.06
CA GLU A 355 8.04 9.41 -7.40
C GLU A 355 6.65 8.93 -6.93
N ARG A 356 6.27 9.18 -5.67
CA ARG A 356 5.08 8.57 -5.07
C ARG A 356 3.80 9.36 -5.27
N ARG A 357 3.85 10.69 -5.32
CA ARG A 357 2.66 11.51 -5.52
C ARG A 357 1.96 11.26 -6.87
N PRO A 358 2.66 11.12 -8.02
CA PRO A 358 2.00 10.75 -9.29
C PRO A 358 1.37 9.35 -9.27
N VAL A 359 1.98 8.39 -8.57
CA VAL A 359 1.40 7.04 -8.40
C VAL A 359 0.13 7.11 -7.55
N ALA A 360 0.16 7.89 -6.46
CA ALA A 360 -1.03 8.12 -5.63
C ALA A 360 -2.16 8.78 -6.42
N GLN A 361 -1.85 9.78 -7.28
CA GLN A 361 -2.84 10.40 -8.16
C GLN A 361 -3.46 9.39 -9.13
N SER A 362 -2.64 8.54 -9.76
CA SER A 362 -3.11 7.48 -10.66
C SER A 362 -4.03 6.49 -9.93
N ASN A 363 -3.67 6.07 -8.71
CA ASN A 363 -4.48 5.18 -7.89
C ASN A 363 -5.81 5.84 -7.44
N ALA A 364 -5.77 7.14 -7.14
CA ALA A 364 -6.97 7.92 -6.80
C ALA A 364 -7.95 7.98 -7.99
N ASP A 365 -7.44 8.23 -9.20
CA ASP A 365 -8.23 8.30 -10.43
C ASP A 365 -8.81 6.95 -10.81
N PHE A 366 -8.02 5.88 -10.73
CA PHE A 366 -8.46 4.52 -10.95
C PHE A 366 -9.59 4.10 -9.99
N SER A 367 -9.38 4.33 -8.69
CA SER A 367 -10.37 4.00 -7.66
C SER A 367 -11.66 4.81 -7.82
N TYR A 368 -11.54 6.09 -8.19
CA TYR A 368 -12.69 6.94 -8.48
C TYR A 368 -13.46 6.47 -9.72
N GLY A 369 -12.77 6.10 -10.79
CA GLY A 369 -13.38 5.52 -11.99
C GLY A 369 -14.20 4.26 -11.67
N ASN A 370 -13.68 3.40 -10.81
CA ASN A 370 -14.39 2.20 -10.34
C ASN A 370 -15.63 2.56 -9.51
N MET A 371 -15.54 3.55 -8.62
CA MET A 371 -16.69 4.06 -7.87
C MET A 371 -17.81 4.55 -8.81
N ILE A 372 -17.48 5.23 -9.89
CA ILE A 372 -18.45 5.68 -10.89
C ILE A 372 -19.10 4.49 -11.60
N ARG A 373 -18.37 3.41 -11.90
CA ARG A 373 -18.93 2.19 -12.48
C ARG A 373 -19.98 1.56 -11.56
N PHE A 374 -19.67 1.42 -10.27
CA PHE A 374 -20.64 0.91 -9.29
C PHE A 374 -21.88 1.78 -9.19
N ARG A 375 -21.75 3.11 -9.24
CA ARG A 375 -22.90 4.02 -9.26
C ARG A 375 -23.78 3.82 -10.49
N ARG A 376 -23.18 3.60 -11.66
CA ARG A 376 -23.93 3.35 -12.91
C ARG A 376 -24.70 2.02 -12.88
N ILE A 377 -24.14 0.99 -12.23
CA ILE A 377 -24.84 -0.28 -12.00
C ILE A 377 -26.04 -0.04 -11.08
N ASP A 378 -25.87 0.69 -9.99
CA ASP A 378 -26.93 1.04 -9.06
C ASP A 378 -28.09 1.78 -9.78
N ASP A 379 -27.77 2.79 -10.60
CA ASP A 379 -28.78 3.51 -11.41
C ASP A 379 -29.49 2.57 -12.41
N ALA A 380 -28.77 1.63 -13.02
CA ALA A 380 -29.35 0.65 -13.93
C ALA A 380 -30.27 -0.35 -13.21
N VAL A 381 -29.86 -0.84 -12.04
CA VAL A 381 -30.68 -1.73 -11.20
C VAL A 381 -31.99 -1.05 -10.77
N ARG A 382 -31.90 0.21 -10.31
CA ARG A 382 -33.08 0.98 -9.92
C ARG A 382 -34.04 1.23 -11.08
N SER A 383 -33.54 1.43 -12.29
CA SER A 383 -34.36 1.63 -13.48
C SER A 383 -34.96 0.33 -14.03
N GLY A 384 -34.55 -0.84 -13.53
CA GLY A 384 -34.95 -2.15 -14.03
C GLY A 384 -34.48 -2.47 -15.44
N ASN A 385 -33.47 -1.77 -15.95
CA ASN A 385 -32.96 -1.95 -17.31
C ASN A 385 -31.84 -3.02 -17.33
N GLU A 386 -32.21 -4.26 -17.65
CA GLU A 386 -31.30 -5.41 -17.64
C GLU A 386 -30.13 -5.25 -18.63
N ASP A 387 -30.33 -4.67 -19.82
CA ASP A 387 -29.28 -4.45 -20.80
C ASP A 387 -28.20 -3.49 -20.26
N ARG A 388 -28.63 -2.42 -19.57
CA ARG A 388 -27.70 -1.48 -18.91
C ARG A 388 -27.00 -2.12 -17.72
N ILE A 389 -27.68 -2.96 -16.94
CA ILE A 389 -27.05 -3.71 -15.85
C ILE A 389 -25.93 -4.57 -16.44
N GLN A 390 -26.26 -5.39 -17.45
CA GLN A 390 -25.28 -6.29 -18.07
C GLN A 390 -24.09 -5.54 -18.69
N PHE A 391 -24.36 -4.40 -19.35
CA PHE A 391 -23.31 -3.55 -19.92
C PHE A 391 -22.32 -3.08 -18.86
N TRP A 392 -22.80 -2.50 -17.75
CA TRP A 392 -21.93 -1.97 -16.70
C TRP A 392 -21.25 -3.05 -15.86
N VAL A 393 -21.90 -4.19 -15.69
CA VAL A 393 -21.29 -5.33 -14.98
C VAL A 393 -20.12 -5.92 -15.78
N ASN A 394 -20.25 -6.03 -17.10
CA ASN A 394 -19.13 -6.46 -17.94
C ASN A 394 -17.93 -5.50 -17.89
N ASP A 395 -18.16 -4.20 -17.65
CA ASP A 395 -17.09 -3.21 -17.45
C ASP A 395 -16.42 -3.31 -16.06
N LEU A 396 -17.01 -4.06 -15.11
CA LEU A 396 -16.40 -4.29 -13.79
C LEU A 396 -15.14 -5.16 -13.82
N ASP A 397 -14.87 -5.89 -14.87
CA ASP A 397 -13.58 -6.56 -15.04
C ASP A 397 -12.40 -5.56 -14.92
N ASN A 398 -12.62 -4.30 -15.30
CA ASN A 398 -11.63 -3.23 -15.09
C ASN A 398 -11.35 -2.92 -13.61
N HIS A 399 -12.29 -3.21 -12.71
CA HIS A 399 -12.11 -3.04 -11.26
C HIS A 399 -11.31 -4.18 -10.64
N LEU A 400 -11.53 -5.40 -11.10
CA LEU A 400 -11.01 -6.61 -10.46
C LEU A 400 -9.71 -7.08 -11.08
N HIS A 401 -9.49 -6.78 -12.36
CA HIS A 401 -8.27 -7.09 -13.09
C HIS A 401 -7.40 -5.82 -13.12
N SER A 402 -6.54 -5.68 -12.14
CA SER A 402 -5.76 -4.46 -11.92
C SER A 402 -4.24 -4.69 -11.80
N ILE A 403 -3.75 -5.82 -12.33
CA ILE A 403 -2.32 -6.17 -12.26
C ILE A 403 -1.44 -5.10 -12.91
N GLY A 404 -1.88 -4.49 -14.01
CA GLY A 404 -1.17 -3.39 -14.65
C GLY A 404 -1.14 -2.13 -13.80
N GLN A 405 -2.25 -1.81 -13.09
CA GLN A 405 -2.27 -0.70 -12.11
C GLN A 405 -1.34 -0.98 -10.93
N ALA A 406 -1.29 -2.22 -10.46
CA ALA A 406 -0.51 -2.62 -9.30
C ALA A 406 1.00 -2.72 -9.56
N LEU A 407 1.42 -3.17 -10.75
CA LEU A 407 2.82 -3.43 -11.10
C LEU A 407 3.38 -2.51 -12.18
N GLY A 408 2.52 -1.91 -13.03
CA GLY A 408 2.92 -1.21 -14.25
C GLY A 408 3.24 0.28 -14.07
N PHE A 409 3.21 0.81 -12.85
CA PHE A 409 3.66 2.18 -12.63
C PHE A 409 5.18 2.27 -12.78
N SER A 410 5.66 3.43 -13.21
CA SER A 410 7.07 3.71 -13.45
C SER A 410 7.41 5.11 -12.96
N TYR A 411 8.58 5.28 -12.39
CA TYR A 411 9.11 6.57 -11.98
C TYR A 411 9.80 7.23 -13.17
N GLU A 412 9.35 8.42 -13.56
CA GLU A 412 9.93 9.17 -14.68
C GLU A 412 10.96 10.20 -14.21
N GLN A 413 10.96 10.48 -12.92
CA GLN A 413 11.84 11.43 -12.23
C GLN A 413 12.22 10.89 -10.85
N GLY A 414 13.15 11.56 -10.18
CA GLY A 414 13.60 11.19 -8.85
C GLY A 414 14.91 10.41 -8.90
N ALA A 415 15.03 9.36 -8.11
CA ALA A 415 16.23 8.52 -8.01
C ALA A 415 16.35 7.53 -9.19
N VAL A 416 16.22 8.03 -10.42
CA VAL A 416 16.30 7.29 -11.68
C VAL A 416 16.98 8.13 -12.75
N ILE A 417 17.69 7.48 -13.67
CA ILE A 417 18.35 8.09 -14.83
C ILE A 417 17.64 7.59 -16.09
N PRO A 418 16.80 8.41 -16.73
CA PRO A 418 16.13 8.05 -17.98
C PRO A 418 17.15 7.75 -19.10
N ASP A 419 16.90 6.71 -19.88
CA ASP A 419 17.75 6.30 -21.00
C ASP A 419 17.18 6.69 -22.38
N GLY A 420 16.17 7.55 -22.39
CA GLY A 420 15.52 8.02 -23.61
C GLY A 420 14.51 7.02 -24.21
N THR A 421 14.36 5.83 -23.65
CA THR A 421 13.32 4.89 -24.10
C THR A 421 11.93 5.40 -23.70
N PRO A 422 10.94 5.37 -24.61
CA PRO A 422 9.60 5.87 -24.29
C PRO A 422 8.93 5.03 -23.20
N ARG A 423 8.16 5.70 -22.36
CA ARG A 423 7.26 5.02 -21.45
C ARG A 423 6.21 4.26 -22.28
N GLY A 424 6.06 2.96 -22.06
CA GLY A 424 4.94 2.21 -22.60
C GLY A 424 3.60 2.73 -22.06
N GLY A 425 2.51 2.48 -22.78
CA GLY A 425 1.17 2.84 -22.31
C GLY A 425 0.87 2.17 -20.97
N HIS A 426 0.40 2.94 -19.98
CA HIS A 426 -0.07 2.38 -18.74
C HIS A 426 -1.45 1.75 -18.93
N LEU A 427 -1.49 0.42 -18.97
CA LEU A 427 -2.72 -0.35 -19.09
C LEU A 427 -3.08 -0.94 -17.72
N THR A 428 -4.24 -0.59 -17.20
CA THR A 428 -4.65 -0.99 -15.84
C THR A 428 -4.79 -2.51 -15.66
N ARG A 429 -5.23 -3.20 -16.74
CA ARG A 429 -5.48 -4.65 -16.73
C ARG A 429 -4.30 -5.51 -17.18
N VAL A 430 -3.30 -4.91 -17.79
CA VAL A 430 -2.18 -5.63 -18.39
C VAL A 430 -0.88 -5.08 -17.85
N TYR A 431 -0.08 -5.94 -17.27
CA TYR A 431 1.30 -5.62 -16.91
C TYR A 431 2.24 -6.08 -18.01
N ALA A 432 3.00 -5.15 -18.55
CA ALA A 432 4.10 -5.43 -19.45
C ALA A 432 5.42 -5.29 -18.67
N PRO A 433 6.12 -6.40 -18.38
CA PRO A 433 7.41 -6.35 -17.70
C PRO A 433 8.42 -5.50 -18.49
N THR A 434 9.29 -4.78 -17.77
CA THR A 434 10.33 -3.97 -18.40
C THR A 434 11.50 -3.74 -17.45
N ASP A 435 12.72 -3.75 -18.01
CA ASP A 435 13.95 -3.31 -17.34
C ASP A 435 14.30 -1.84 -17.64
N ARG A 436 13.33 -1.07 -18.16
CA ARG A 436 13.47 0.37 -18.37
C ARG A 436 13.70 1.09 -17.04
N PRO A 437 14.61 2.10 -16.99
CA PRO A 437 14.74 2.94 -15.81
C PRO A 437 13.40 3.50 -15.32
N GLY A 438 13.17 3.43 -14.01
CA GLY A 438 11.92 3.76 -13.34
C GLY A 438 10.94 2.59 -13.18
N GLY A 439 11.01 1.57 -14.03
CA GLY A 439 10.16 0.38 -13.95
C GLY A 439 10.58 -0.57 -12.83
N ARG A 440 9.63 -1.38 -12.35
CA ARG A 440 9.92 -2.53 -11.48
C ARG A 440 10.69 -3.57 -12.31
N PHE A 441 11.83 -4.06 -11.79
CA PHE A 441 12.60 -5.10 -12.47
C PHE A 441 11.74 -6.36 -12.70
N PRO A 442 11.81 -7.00 -13.88
CA PRO A 442 11.00 -8.17 -14.22
C PRO A 442 11.24 -9.37 -13.31
N HIS A 443 10.14 -10.05 -12.97
CA HIS A 443 10.21 -11.36 -12.31
C HIS A 443 10.59 -12.46 -13.28
N MET A 444 11.53 -13.30 -12.89
CA MET A 444 11.85 -14.57 -13.50
C MET A 444 12.17 -15.60 -12.41
N TRP A 445 11.77 -16.84 -12.60
CA TRP A 445 12.21 -17.91 -11.73
C TRP A 445 13.66 -18.31 -12.06
N LEU A 446 14.48 -18.39 -11.02
CA LEU A 446 15.91 -18.73 -11.15
C LEU A 446 16.17 -20.24 -11.07
N ASP A 447 15.17 -21.01 -10.63
CA ASP A 447 15.24 -22.45 -10.50
C ASP A 447 13.93 -23.12 -10.96
N MET A 448 14.05 -24.39 -11.38
CA MET A 448 12.91 -25.19 -11.83
C MET A 448 11.88 -25.47 -10.75
N ALA A 449 12.28 -25.41 -9.47
CA ALA A 449 11.38 -25.60 -8.33
C ALA A 449 10.57 -24.34 -8.00
N ARG A 450 10.81 -23.22 -8.72
CA ARG A 450 10.16 -21.92 -8.53
C ARG A 450 10.24 -21.40 -7.09
N LYS A 451 11.40 -21.57 -6.46
CA LYS A 451 11.66 -21.11 -5.11
C LYS A 451 12.33 -19.75 -5.08
N HIS A 452 13.21 -19.47 -6.03
CA HIS A 452 13.98 -18.24 -6.08
C HIS A 452 13.60 -17.41 -7.31
N SER A 453 13.35 -16.14 -7.07
CA SER A 453 12.99 -15.13 -8.06
C SER A 453 14.11 -14.12 -8.24
N THR A 454 14.21 -13.51 -9.42
CA THR A 454 15.03 -12.31 -9.62
C THR A 454 14.72 -11.19 -8.62
N LEU A 455 13.48 -11.09 -8.14
CA LEU A 455 13.06 -10.09 -7.16
C LEU A 455 13.64 -10.34 -5.76
N ASP A 456 14.05 -11.56 -5.46
CA ASP A 456 14.68 -11.91 -4.17
C ASP A 456 16.12 -11.36 -4.07
N TRP A 457 16.69 -10.81 -5.17
CA TRP A 457 17.99 -10.15 -5.18
C TRP A 457 17.97 -8.72 -4.58
N PHE A 458 16.79 -8.11 -4.50
CA PHE A 458 16.65 -6.72 -4.07
C PHE A 458 16.13 -6.66 -2.63
N ASP A 459 16.88 -6.00 -1.75
CA ASP A 459 16.48 -5.84 -0.35
C ASP A 459 17.01 -4.52 0.24
N LYS A 460 18.29 -4.47 0.61
CA LYS A 460 18.88 -3.35 1.33
C LYS A 460 19.88 -2.56 0.50
N ASP A 461 20.46 -3.22 -0.48
CA ASP A 461 21.59 -2.71 -1.24
C ASP A 461 21.20 -2.40 -2.68
N PHE A 462 21.94 -1.52 -3.32
CA PHE A 462 21.87 -1.44 -4.78
C PHE A 462 22.36 -2.75 -5.40
N THR A 463 21.74 -3.13 -6.50
CA THR A 463 22.08 -4.37 -7.19
C THR A 463 22.42 -4.11 -8.66
N VAL A 464 23.60 -4.54 -9.09
CA VAL A 464 23.96 -4.60 -10.50
C VAL A 464 23.48 -5.95 -11.04
N VAL A 465 22.58 -5.93 -12.00
CA VAL A 465 22.14 -7.12 -12.72
C VAL A 465 22.73 -7.07 -14.12
N ALA A 466 23.61 -8.00 -14.42
CA ALA A 466 24.28 -8.15 -15.72
C ALA A 466 23.53 -9.13 -16.63
N GLY A 467 23.56 -8.90 -17.94
CA GLY A 467 23.12 -9.85 -18.94
C GLY A 467 23.96 -11.14 -18.93
N PRO A 468 23.50 -12.21 -19.62
CA PRO A 468 24.17 -13.53 -19.59
C PRO A 468 25.65 -13.54 -19.98
N GLN A 469 26.10 -12.56 -20.76
CA GLN A 469 27.48 -12.38 -21.21
C GLN A 469 28.12 -11.09 -20.65
N GLY A 470 27.57 -10.56 -19.57
CA GLY A 470 27.95 -9.27 -18.98
C GLY A 470 28.91 -9.38 -17.79
N ASP A 471 29.80 -10.39 -17.74
CA ASP A 471 30.70 -10.62 -16.59
C ASP A 471 31.52 -9.40 -16.18
N VAL A 472 31.88 -8.55 -17.12
CA VAL A 472 32.60 -7.29 -16.89
C VAL A 472 31.84 -6.35 -15.94
N TRP A 473 30.50 -6.40 -15.92
CA TRP A 473 29.67 -5.59 -15.04
C TRP A 473 29.69 -6.11 -13.59
N LEU A 474 29.91 -7.41 -13.40
CA LEU A 474 30.08 -7.99 -12.06
C LEU A 474 31.40 -7.52 -11.45
N GLU A 475 32.48 -7.45 -12.25
CA GLU A 475 33.76 -6.89 -11.82
C GLU A 475 33.62 -5.40 -11.54
N ALA A 476 33.01 -4.63 -12.45
CA ALA A 476 32.76 -3.22 -12.26
C ALA A 476 31.94 -2.92 -10.98
N GLY A 477 30.89 -3.71 -10.70
CA GLY A 477 30.10 -3.57 -9.47
C GLY A 477 30.92 -3.78 -8.19
N ARG A 478 31.77 -4.82 -8.16
CA ARG A 478 32.68 -5.09 -7.04
C ARG A 478 33.73 -4.00 -6.87
N ASP A 479 34.30 -3.51 -7.96
CA ASP A 479 35.28 -2.43 -7.97
C ASP A 479 34.69 -1.12 -7.43
N VAL A 480 33.48 -0.77 -7.88
CA VAL A 480 32.77 0.42 -7.38
C VAL A 480 32.45 0.28 -5.90
N ALA A 481 31.93 -0.87 -5.46
CA ALA A 481 31.67 -1.14 -4.05
C ALA A 481 32.94 -0.98 -3.19
N ALA A 482 34.08 -1.57 -3.63
CA ALA A 482 35.35 -1.49 -2.92
C ALA A 482 35.90 -0.06 -2.84
N LYS A 483 35.78 0.73 -3.92
CA LYS A 483 36.31 2.10 -3.99
C LYS A 483 35.47 3.13 -3.24
N THR A 484 34.14 2.93 -3.23
CA THR A 484 33.19 3.91 -2.66
C THR A 484 32.73 3.56 -1.24
N GLY A 485 32.91 2.30 -0.81
CA GLY A 485 32.31 1.78 0.42
C GLY A 485 30.79 1.56 0.32
N MET A 486 30.20 1.75 -0.86
CA MET A 486 28.75 1.55 -1.06
C MET A 486 28.40 0.07 -1.09
N PRO A 487 27.34 -0.38 -0.42
CA PRO A 487 26.88 -1.75 -0.49
C PRO A 487 26.22 -2.00 -1.85
N ILE A 488 26.89 -2.80 -2.69
CA ILE A 488 26.42 -3.16 -4.03
C ILE A 488 26.45 -4.68 -4.16
N GLN A 489 25.30 -5.29 -4.44
CA GLN A 489 25.19 -6.68 -4.84
C GLN A 489 25.40 -6.81 -6.35
N VAL A 490 25.89 -7.96 -6.79
CA VAL A 490 26.10 -8.22 -8.22
C VAL A 490 25.50 -9.59 -8.59
N HIS A 491 24.64 -9.60 -9.60
CA HIS A 491 24.01 -10.81 -10.11
C HIS A 491 24.10 -10.87 -11.63
N LYS A 492 24.14 -12.08 -12.16
CA LYS A 492 24.09 -12.34 -13.59
C LYS A 492 22.81 -13.09 -13.93
N LEU A 493 22.07 -12.58 -14.91
CA LEU A 493 20.91 -13.30 -15.41
C LEU A 493 21.36 -14.65 -16.01
N PRO A 494 20.57 -15.70 -15.79
CA PRO A 494 20.69 -16.91 -16.60
C PRO A 494 20.44 -16.56 -18.07
N ASN A 495 19.94 -17.38 -18.90
CA ASN A 495 19.56 -16.99 -20.26
C ASN A 495 18.25 -16.20 -20.23
N ALA A 496 18.32 -14.90 -20.55
CA ALA A 496 17.13 -14.05 -20.65
C ALA A 496 16.40 -14.28 -21.98
N HIS A 497 15.09 -14.41 -21.95
CA HIS A 497 14.26 -14.46 -23.14
C HIS A 497 13.72 -13.04 -23.47
N PRO A 498 13.68 -12.60 -24.73
CA PRO A 498 13.16 -11.26 -25.08
C PRO A 498 11.74 -10.97 -24.59
N ASN A 499 10.92 -11.99 -24.42
CA ASN A 499 9.55 -11.85 -23.91
C ASN A 499 9.45 -11.57 -22.41
N ASP A 500 10.58 -11.63 -21.67
CA ASP A 500 10.60 -11.41 -20.21
C ASP A 500 10.68 -9.92 -19.84
N GLY A 501 10.67 -9.00 -20.83
CA GLY A 501 10.80 -7.57 -20.63
C GLY A 501 12.23 -7.11 -20.34
N ILE A 502 13.22 -7.93 -20.66
CA ILE A 502 14.65 -7.64 -20.49
C ILE A 502 15.23 -7.13 -21.80
N HIS A 503 15.56 -5.85 -21.84
CA HIS A 503 16.05 -5.15 -23.05
C HIS A 503 17.48 -4.61 -22.90
N MET A 504 18.14 -4.84 -21.77
CA MET A 504 19.55 -4.47 -21.57
C MET A 504 20.52 -5.26 -22.45
N GLY A 505 20.03 -6.29 -23.16
CA GLY A 505 20.84 -7.14 -24.05
C GLY A 505 21.71 -8.15 -23.30
N LEU A 506 22.46 -8.96 -24.10
CA LEU A 506 23.28 -10.06 -23.55
C LEU A 506 24.47 -9.56 -22.75
N ARG A 507 25.06 -8.41 -23.11
CA ARG A 507 26.29 -7.85 -22.53
C ARG A 507 26.07 -6.59 -21.70
N GLY A 508 24.84 -6.09 -21.63
CA GLY A 508 24.48 -4.91 -20.87
C GLY A 508 24.26 -5.19 -19.39
N ALA A 509 23.88 -4.15 -18.66
CA ALA A 509 23.53 -4.22 -17.24
C ALA A 509 22.48 -3.18 -16.86
N VAL A 510 21.86 -3.41 -15.72
CA VAL A 510 21.03 -2.42 -15.01
C VAL A 510 21.51 -2.26 -13.57
N LEU A 511 21.33 -1.06 -13.03
CA LEU A 511 21.44 -0.77 -11.61
C LEU A 511 20.04 -0.75 -11.02
N VAL A 512 19.77 -1.62 -10.08
CA VAL A 512 18.45 -1.74 -9.41
C VAL A 512 18.57 -1.22 -7.98
N ARG A 513 17.58 -0.43 -7.57
CA ARG A 513 17.46 0.17 -6.23
C ARG A 513 17.03 -0.88 -5.20
N PRO A 514 17.21 -0.61 -3.88
CA PRO A 514 16.73 -1.49 -2.81
C PRO A 514 15.24 -1.81 -2.89
N ASP A 515 14.42 -0.90 -3.41
CA ASP A 515 12.98 -1.09 -3.61
C ASP A 515 12.61 -1.84 -4.92
N GLY A 516 13.60 -2.43 -5.61
CA GLY A 516 13.40 -3.27 -6.80
C GLY A 516 13.08 -2.48 -8.09
N HIS A 517 13.17 -1.16 -8.09
CA HIS A 517 13.03 -0.34 -9.29
C HIS A 517 14.38 -0.12 -9.98
N VAL A 518 14.38 -0.16 -11.30
CA VAL A 518 15.58 0.09 -12.11
C VAL A 518 15.95 1.56 -12.02
N ALA A 519 17.15 1.86 -11.51
CA ALA A 519 17.66 3.23 -11.44
C ALA A 519 18.33 3.67 -12.74
N TRP A 520 19.02 2.74 -13.42
CA TRP A 520 19.81 3.01 -14.61
C TRP A 520 19.95 1.74 -15.46
N ARG A 521 20.12 1.91 -16.77
CA ARG A 521 20.35 0.83 -17.73
C ARG A 521 21.43 1.19 -18.75
N MET A 522 22.31 0.23 -19.07
CA MET A 522 23.31 0.31 -20.13
C MET A 522 23.24 -0.96 -20.99
N PRO A 523 22.83 -0.86 -22.27
CA PRO A 523 22.61 -2.05 -23.10
C PRO A 523 23.88 -2.61 -23.76
N TYR A 524 25.01 -1.98 -23.57
CA TYR A 524 26.32 -2.39 -24.12
C TYR A 524 27.42 -2.24 -23.08
N VAL A 525 28.64 -2.68 -23.39
CA VAL A 525 29.82 -2.52 -22.56
C VAL A 525 30.58 -1.25 -23.02
N PRO A 526 30.66 -0.20 -22.24
CA PRO A 526 31.46 1.00 -22.54
C PRO A 526 32.96 0.73 -22.34
N SER A 527 33.80 1.67 -22.67
CA SER A 527 35.27 1.56 -22.49
C SER A 527 35.70 1.44 -21.02
N ASP A 528 34.93 2.02 -20.09
CA ASP A 528 35.15 1.97 -18.65
C ASP A 528 33.81 1.73 -17.91
N PRO A 529 33.40 0.46 -17.75
CA PRO A 529 32.14 0.11 -17.09
C PRO A 529 32.07 0.55 -15.61
N ALA A 530 33.21 0.53 -14.90
CA ALA A 530 33.26 0.91 -13.50
C ALA A 530 33.01 2.42 -13.33
N ARG A 531 33.58 3.24 -14.21
CA ARG A 531 33.35 4.69 -14.21
C ARG A 531 31.89 5.04 -14.52
N GLU A 532 31.30 4.39 -15.53
CA GLU A 532 29.88 4.61 -15.88
C GLU A 532 28.97 4.24 -14.73
N LEU A 533 29.18 3.09 -14.11
CA LEU A 533 28.40 2.63 -12.96
C LEU A 533 28.55 3.58 -11.75
N ALA A 534 29.77 4.00 -11.45
CA ALA A 534 30.04 4.97 -10.36
C ALA A 534 29.33 6.32 -10.62
N GLY A 535 29.37 6.81 -11.86
CA GLY A 535 28.67 8.03 -12.27
C GLY A 535 27.16 7.89 -12.14
N ALA A 536 26.59 6.76 -12.54
CA ALA A 536 25.17 6.47 -12.38
C ALA A 536 24.76 6.44 -10.90
N LEU A 537 25.52 5.74 -10.06
CA LEU A 537 25.28 5.67 -8.62
C LEU A 537 25.34 7.06 -7.96
N GLN A 538 26.34 7.85 -8.31
CA GLN A 538 26.47 9.22 -7.82
C GLN A 538 25.27 10.08 -8.22
N THR A 539 24.83 10.00 -9.48
CA THR A 539 23.66 10.76 -9.96
C THR A 539 22.36 10.38 -9.22
N VAL A 540 22.19 9.10 -8.89
CA VAL A 540 20.99 8.60 -8.18
C VAL A 540 20.98 9.04 -6.71
N LEU A 541 22.16 9.21 -6.09
CA LEU A 541 22.30 9.47 -4.65
C LEU A 541 22.48 10.96 -4.30
N HIS A 542 22.81 11.82 -5.27
CA HIS A 542 23.16 13.24 -5.06
C HIS A 542 22.48 14.19 -6.03
#